data_44b1a512c547ff47b2e2d5adca4b499c
#
_entry.id   44b1a512c547ff47b2e2d5adca4b499c
#
_cell.length_a   1.000
_cell.length_b   1.000
_cell.length_c   1.000
_cell.angle_alpha   90.00
_cell.angle_beta   90.00
_cell.angle_gamma   90.00
#
_symmetry.space_group_name_H-M   'P 1'
#
loop_
_entity.id
_entity.type
_entity.pdbx_description
1 polymer ?
#
loop_
_entity_poly.entity_id
_entity_poly.type
_entity_poly.pdbx_seq_one_letter_code
_entity_poly.pdbx_strand_id
1 'polypeptide(L)'
;YNVQLAQAETILKAIHELKSENPSFEMYVMLGAWIDCKNAWTNQPANHQLESDQNKGEIARAVSLANKYPSIVKIIAVGNEAMVKWATNYYVQPSVILKWVSYLQDLKKQKKLPKNLWITSSDNFASWGGGSDEYHTEDLNKLIEEVDYISMHTYPMHDTHYNPVFWYTKEEKPNIEKVNNIMLRARDYAASQYDSVANYLKSL
;
A
#
# COMPACT_ATOMS: atom_id res chain seq x y z
N TYR A 1 -2.23 1.82 -9.28
CA TYR A 1 -2.05 0.96 -10.44
C TYR A 1 -0.57 0.63 -10.62
N ASN A 2 -0.23 -0.63 -10.94
CA ASN A 2 1.16 -1.07 -11.03
C ASN A 2 1.88 -0.46 -12.25
N VAL A 3 2.99 0.24 -12.02
CA VAL A 3 3.78 0.90 -13.09
C VAL A 3 4.72 -0.05 -13.84
N GLN A 4 4.95 -1.25 -13.31
CA GLN A 4 5.79 -2.27 -13.94
C GLN A 4 5.26 -2.71 -15.31
N LEU A 5 3.95 -2.67 -15.50
CA LEU A 5 3.29 -3.07 -16.72
C LEU A 5 3.00 -1.86 -17.60
N ALA A 6 3.21 -2.00 -18.91
CA ALA A 6 2.83 -0.99 -19.90
C ALA A 6 1.35 -0.55 -19.82
N GLN A 7 0.52 -1.36 -19.20
CA GLN A 7 -0.89 -1.10 -18.94
C GLN A 7 -1.14 0.17 -18.11
N ALA A 8 -0.24 0.54 -17.18
CA ALA A 8 -0.38 1.76 -16.41
C ALA A 8 -0.46 2.99 -17.31
N GLU A 9 0.45 3.13 -18.28
CA GLU A 9 0.42 4.24 -19.21
C GLU A 9 -0.79 4.20 -20.15
N THR A 10 -1.21 3.02 -20.59
CA THR A 10 -2.40 2.85 -21.44
C THR A 10 -3.67 3.32 -20.71
N ILE A 11 -3.82 2.98 -19.44
CA ILE A 11 -4.94 3.46 -18.63
C ILE A 11 -4.91 4.96 -18.41
N LEU A 12 -3.73 5.53 -18.14
CA LEU A 12 -3.58 6.99 -18.00
C LEU A 12 -3.91 7.74 -19.29
N LYS A 13 -3.53 7.20 -20.45
CA LYS A 13 -3.94 7.73 -21.77
C LYS A 13 -5.46 7.70 -21.94
N ALA A 14 -6.09 6.57 -21.68
CA ALA A 14 -7.56 6.43 -21.79
C ALA A 14 -8.29 7.42 -20.86
N ILE A 15 -7.84 7.58 -19.62
CA ILE A 15 -8.41 8.56 -18.70
C ILE A 15 -8.21 9.99 -19.23
N HIS A 16 -7.04 10.29 -19.80
CA HIS A 16 -6.76 11.60 -20.37
C HIS A 16 -7.67 11.91 -21.57
N GLU A 17 -7.87 10.95 -22.44
CA GLU A 17 -8.80 11.06 -23.59
C GLU A 17 -10.24 11.29 -23.13
N LEU A 18 -10.75 10.47 -22.19
CA LEU A 18 -12.09 10.63 -21.61
C LEU A 18 -12.30 12.00 -20.96
N LYS A 19 -11.28 12.51 -20.23
CA LYS A 19 -11.32 13.86 -19.66
C LYS A 19 -11.32 14.97 -20.72
N SER A 20 -10.69 14.73 -21.85
CA SER A 20 -10.66 15.68 -22.98
C SER A 20 -12.02 15.73 -23.70
N GLU A 21 -12.68 14.59 -23.84
CA GLU A 21 -14.00 14.48 -24.47
C GLU A 21 -15.13 14.96 -23.55
N ASN A 22 -14.99 14.69 -22.24
CA ASN A 22 -15.94 15.09 -21.22
C ASN A 22 -15.24 15.78 -20.05
N PRO A 23 -15.19 17.13 -20.00
CA PRO A 23 -14.54 17.88 -18.92
C PRO A 23 -15.09 17.62 -17.53
N SER A 24 -16.33 17.10 -17.42
CA SER A 24 -16.93 16.73 -16.13
C SER A 24 -16.54 15.31 -15.66
N PHE A 25 -15.84 14.54 -16.50
CA PHE A 25 -15.37 13.21 -16.12
C PHE A 25 -14.22 13.31 -15.11
N GLU A 26 -14.44 12.71 -13.94
CA GLU A 26 -13.45 12.68 -12.87
C GLU A 26 -13.00 11.26 -12.62
N MET A 27 -11.69 11.05 -12.78
CA MET A 27 -11.02 9.81 -12.39
C MET A 27 -9.58 10.14 -12.01
N TYR A 28 -9.13 9.54 -10.91
CA TYR A 28 -7.79 9.72 -10.37
C TYR A 28 -7.11 8.36 -10.19
N VAL A 29 -5.78 8.38 -10.20
CA VAL A 29 -4.97 7.15 -10.14
C VAL A 29 -3.95 7.25 -9.01
N MET A 30 -3.86 6.19 -8.23
CA MET A 30 -2.72 5.86 -7.41
C MET A 30 -1.81 4.93 -8.22
N LEU A 31 -0.56 5.34 -8.44
CA LEU A 31 0.46 4.50 -9.05
C LEU A 31 1.14 3.64 -7.97
N GLY A 32 1.23 2.34 -8.19
CA GLY A 32 1.99 1.42 -7.35
C GLY A 32 3.37 1.14 -7.98
N ALA A 33 4.43 1.57 -7.33
CA ALA A 33 5.79 1.18 -7.67
C ALA A 33 6.12 -0.13 -6.93
N TRP A 34 6.38 -1.21 -7.66
CA TRP A 34 6.71 -2.50 -7.06
C TRP A 34 8.10 -2.46 -6.42
N ILE A 35 8.20 -2.87 -5.18
CA ILE A 35 9.45 -2.91 -4.42
C ILE A 35 9.71 -4.33 -3.94
N ASP A 36 10.88 -4.86 -4.30
CA ASP A 36 11.37 -6.17 -3.91
C ASP A 36 12.68 -6.07 -3.13
N CYS A 37 12.97 -7.11 -2.32
CA CYS A 37 14.28 -7.31 -1.74
C CYS A 37 15.29 -7.87 -2.76
N LYS A 38 16.57 -7.84 -2.40
CA LYS A 38 17.62 -8.47 -3.20
C LYS A 38 17.39 -9.98 -3.30
N ASN A 39 17.56 -10.53 -4.49
CA ASN A 39 17.32 -11.92 -4.86
C ASN A 39 15.86 -12.36 -4.80
N ALA A 40 14.90 -11.44 -4.68
CA ALA A 40 13.47 -11.77 -4.77
C ALA A 40 13.17 -12.56 -6.07
N TRP A 41 12.32 -13.57 -5.94
CA TRP A 41 11.86 -14.39 -7.07
C TRP A 41 12.98 -15.19 -7.80
N THR A 42 14.14 -15.36 -7.17
CA THR A 42 15.25 -16.15 -7.70
C THR A 42 15.46 -17.43 -6.89
N ASN A 43 16.38 -18.28 -7.33
CA ASN A 43 16.82 -19.47 -6.58
C ASN A 43 17.85 -19.16 -5.48
N GLN A 44 18.22 -17.88 -5.32
CA GLN A 44 19.12 -17.44 -4.26
C GLN A 44 18.31 -17.05 -3.01
N PRO A 45 18.87 -17.18 -1.81
CA PRO A 45 18.20 -16.72 -0.59
C PRO A 45 17.86 -15.23 -0.68
N ALA A 46 16.59 -14.88 -0.41
CA ALA A 46 16.14 -13.51 -0.36
C ALA A 46 16.86 -12.74 0.76
N ASN A 47 17.34 -11.55 0.47
CA ASN A 47 17.97 -10.68 1.45
C ASN A 47 17.08 -9.44 1.71
N HIS A 48 16.30 -9.49 2.76
CA HIS A 48 15.28 -8.50 3.11
C HIS A 48 15.84 -7.15 3.58
N GLN A 49 17.13 -7.10 3.92
CA GLN A 49 17.83 -5.87 4.31
C GLN A 49 18.30 -5.05 3.10
N LEU A 50 18.40 -5.68 1.95
CA LEU A 50 18.87 -5.07 0.71
C LEU A 50 17.77 -5.05 -0.33
N GLU A 51 17.77 -4.01 -1.14
CA GLU A 51 16.81 -3.84 -2.21
C GLU A 51 17.22 -4.55 -3.51
N SER A 52 16.22 -4.84 -4.35
CA SER A 52 16.42 -5.27 -5.74
C SER A 52 16.92 -4.11 -6.60
N ASP A 53 17.82 -4.39 -7.54
CA ASP A 53 18.29 -3.41 -8.53
C ASP A 53 17.14 -2.87 -9.43
N GLN A 54 16.04 -3.62 -9.54
CA GLN A 54 14.86 -3.23 -10.33
C GLN A 54 14.07 -2.09 -9.68
N ASN A 55 14.13 -1.92 -8.36
CA ASN A 55 13.35 -0.91 -7.63
C ASN A 55 13.59 0.51 -8.17
N LYS A 56 14.83 0.85 -8.51
CA LYS A 56 15.16 2.14 -9.10
C LYS A 56 14.40 2.40 -10.41
N GLY A 57 14.25 1.37 -11.25
CA GLY A 57 13.50 1.47 -12.49
C GLY A 57 12.00 1.66 -12.25
N GLU A 58 11.44 0.99 -11.25
CA GLU A 58 10.03 1.15 -10.83
C GLU A 58 9.74 2.59 -10.39
N ILE A 59 10.56 3.11 -9.49
CA ILE A 59 10.42 4.49 -9.01
C ILE A 59 10.58 5.49 -10.14
N ALA A 60 11.55 5.30 -11.04
CA ALA A 60 11.74 6.19 -12.19
C ALA A 60 10.51 6.20 -13.13
N ARG A 61 9.88 5.05 -13.37
CA ARG A 61 8.62 4.98 -14.15
C ARG A 61 7.48 5.71 -13.45
N ALA A 62 7.32 5.52 -12.13
CA ALA A 62 6.29 6.22 -11.36
C ALA A 62 6.47 7.73 -11.43
N VAL A 63 7.69 8.24 -11.27
CA VAL A 63 8.03 9.67 -11.39
C VAL A 63 7.70 10.19 -12.79
N SER A 64 8.09 9.45 -13.84
CA SER A 64 7.81 9.83 -15.23
C SER A 64 6.31 9.94 -15.50
N LEU A 65 5.52 8.95 -15.08
CA LEU A 65 4.07 8.94 -15.29
C LEU A 65 3.35 10.01 -14.46
N ALA A 66 3.77 10.25 -13.23
CA ALA A 66 3.21 11.31 -12.39
C ALA A 66 3.43 12.70 -13.00
N ASN A 67 4.62 12.95 -13.57
CA ASN A 67 4.91 14.20 -14.27
C ASN A 67 4.19 14.32 -15.62
N LYS A 68 3.99 13.20 -16.32
CA LYS A 68 3.27 13.20 -17.62
C LYS A 68 1.77 13.42 -17.46
N TYR A 69 1.17 12.94 -16.35
CA TYR A 69 -0.27 12.99 -16.10
C TYR A 69 -0.61 13.63 -14.74
N PRO A 70 -0.17 14.86 -14.44
CA PRO A 70 -0.27 15.45 -13.10
C PRO A 70 -1.72 15.75 -12.67
N SER A 71 -2.64 15.89 -13.63
CA SER A 71 -4.07 16.08 -13.35
C SER A 71 -4.78 14.76 -12.95
N ILE A 72 -4.20 13.61 -13.28
CA ILE A 72 -4.79 12.28 -13.11
C ILE A 72 -4.10 11.54 -11.96
N VAL A 73 -2.77 11.50 -11.96
CA VAL A 73 -1.99 10.83 -10.90
C VAL A 73 -1.97 11.73 -9.67
N LYS A 74 -2.51 11.21 -8.57
CA LYS A 74 -2.62 11.92 -7.29
C LYS A 74 -1.78 11.30 -6.20
N ILE A 75 -1.40 10.03 -6.36
CA ILE A 75 -0.69 9.27 -5.34
C ILE A 75 0.37 8.39 -6.01
N ILE A 76 1.53 8.26 -5.37
CA ILE A 76 2.48 7.18 -5.60
C ILE A 76 2.55 6.34 -4.32
N ALA A 77 2.26 5.04 -4.44
CA ALA A 77 2.49 4.06 -3.39
C ALA A 77 3.82 3.34 -3.66
N VAL A 78 4.74 3.44 -2.72
CA VAL A 78 6.05 2.79 -2.74
C VAL A 78 5.91 1.40 -2.14
N GLY A 79 5.85 0.38 -2.97
CA GLY A 79 5.54 -0.98 -2.58
C GLY A 79 4.04 -1.26 -2.47
N ASN A 80 3.70 -2.53 -2.56
CA ASN A 80 2.39 -3.10 -2.29
C ASN A 80 2.58 -4.37 -1.49
N GLU A 81 2.15 -4.38 -0.22
CA GLU A 81 2.44 -5.46 0.73
C GLU A 81 3.93 -5.85 0.72
N ALA A 82 4.77 -4.81 0.64
CA ALA A 82 6.21 -4.99 0.53
C ALA A 82 6.88 -5.24 1.90
N MET A 83 6.24 -4.88 3.01
CA MET A 83 6.78 -5.07 4.36
C MET A 83 6.16 -6.25 5.10
N VAL A 84 5.30 -7.05 4.45
CA VAL A 84 4.63 -8.20 5.06
C VAL A 84 5.60 -9.36 5.27
N LYS A 85 5.95 -9.67 6.49
CA LYS A 85 6.98 -10.68 6.84
C LYS A 85 6.64 -12.10 6.40
N TRP A 86 5.36 -12.43 6.16
CA TRP A 86 4.96 -13.71 5.61
C TRP A 86 5.34 -13.89 4.12
N ALA A 87 5.59 -12.80 3.39
CA ALA A 87 6.00 -12.83 2.00
C ALA A 87 7.52 -13.06 1.87
N THR A 88 8.00 -14.19 2.39
CA THR A 88 9.42 -14.52 2.53
C THR A 88 10.24 -14.47 1.25
N ASN A 89 9.59 -14.50 0.08
CA ASN A 89 10.28 -14.44 -1.22
C ASN A 89 10.62 -13.00 -1.66
N TYR A 90 9.99 -11.96 -1.09
CA TYR A 90 10.17 -10.61 -1.63
C TYR A 90 10.11 -9.47 -0.61
N TYR A 91 9.61 -9.71 0.62
CA TYR A 91 9.43 -8.59 1.55
C TYR A 91 10.73 -7.83 1.82
N VAL A 92 10.60 -6.55 2.13
CA VAL A 92 11.72 -5.68 2.50
C VAL A 92 11.54 -5.14 3.91
N GLN A 93 12.64 -4.76 4.54
CA GLN A 93 12.59 -3.98 5.80
C GLN A 93 12.06 -2.56 5.54
N PRO A 94 11.42 -1.92 6.53
CA PRO A 94 10.90 -0.55 6.40
C PRO A 94 11.93 0.46 5.90
N SER A 95 13.22 0.28 6.19
CA SER A 95 14.32 1.13 5.71
C SER A 95 14.39 1.24 4.18
N VAL A 96 14.07 0.16 3.46
CA VAL A 96 14.06 0.17 1.98
C VAL A 96 12.90 1.04 1.46
N ILE A 97 11.72 0.92 2.05
CA ILE A 97 10.56 1.76 1.70
C ILE A 97 10.85 3.22 2.07
N LEU A 98 11.34 3.48 3.27
CA LEU A 98 11.70 4.81 3.76
C LEU A 98 12.66 5.51 2.79
N LYS A 99 13.70 4.82 2.32
CA LYS A 99 14.65 5.37 1.33
C LYS A 99 13.92 5.94 0.11
N TRP A 100 12.98 5.19 -0.46
CA TRP A 100 12.30 5.61 -1.68
C TRP A 100 11.19 6.63 -1.42
N VAL A 101 10.51 6.56 -0.28
CA VAL A 101 9.56 7.60 0.15
C VAL A 101 10.28 8.92 0.33
N SER A 102 11.39 8.95 1.07
CA SER A 102 12.20 10.16 1.28
C SER A 102 12.73 10.72 -0.04
N TYR A 103 13.20 9.86 -0.95
CA TYR A 103 13.62 10.29 -2.29
C TYR A 103 12.49 11.01 -3.06
N LEU A 104 11.27 10.47 -3.02
CA LEU A 104 10.12 11.08 -3.70
C LEU A 104 9.68 12.38 -3.03
N GLN A 105 9.71 12.46 -1.70
CA GLN A 105 9.45 13.69 -0.95
C GLN A 105 10.49 14.77 -1.28
N ASP A 106 11.76 14.41 -1.43
CA ASP A 106 12.81 15.34 -1.85
C ASP A 106 12.59 15.84 -3.28
N LEU A 107 12.13 14.99 -4.20
CA LEU A 107 11.72 15.43 -5.54
C LEU A 107 10.56 16.44 -5.49
N LYS A 108 9.59 16.27 -4.57
CA LYS A 108 8.52 17.28 -4.34
C LYS A 108 9.10 18.59 -3.82
N LYS A 109 10.00 18.54 -2.81
CA LYS A 109 10.67 19.73 -2.26
C LYS A 109 11.47 20.48 -3.34
N GLN A 110 12.12 19.72 -4.26
CA GLN A 110 12.87 20.27 -5.40
C GLN A 110 11.99 20.70 -6.57
N LYS A 111 10.66 20.60 -6.48
CA LYS A 111 9.70 20.89 -7.57
C LYS A 111 9.88 20.02 -8.84
N LYS A 112 10.47 18.84 -8.69
CA LYS A 112 10.62 17.82 -9.72
C LYS A 112 9.43 16.84 -9.77
N LEU A 113 8.53 16.94 -8.81
CA LEU A 113 7.23 16.28 -8.75
C LEU A 113 6.15 17.30 -8.38
N PRO A 114 4.88 17.08 -8.76
CA PRO A 114 3.77 17.93 -8.37
C PRO A 114 3.69 18.07 -6.84
N LYS A 115 3.55 19.31 -6.33
CA LYS A 115 3.49 19.57 -4.89
C LYS A 115 2.33 18.87 -4.18
N ASN A 116 1.21 18.71 -4.87
CA ASN A 116 -0.03 18.08 -4.38
C ASN A 116 -0.08 16.56 -4.62
N LEU A 117 1.01 15.96 -5.07
CA LEU A 117 1.14 14.51 -5.17
C LEU A 117 1.36 13.91 -3.78
N TRP A 118 0.57 12.94 -3.39
CA TRP A 118 0.75 12.22 -2.14
C TRP A 118 1.67 11.02 -2.32
N ILE A 119 2.53 10.81 -1.34
CA ILE A 119 3.46 9.68 -1.28
C ILE A 119 3.09 8.80 -0.09
N THR A 120 2.97 7.50 -0.33
CA THR A 120 2.65 6.51 0.69
C THR A 120 3.36 5.18 0.40
N SER A 121 3.19 4.20 1.27
CA SER A 121 3.31 2.77 0.97
C SER A 121 1.94 2.13 1.20
N SER A 122 1.62 1.08 0.47
CA SER A 122 0.33 0.37 0.59
C SER A 122 0.61 -1.02 1.17
N ASP A 123 0.24 -1.23 2.43
CA ASP A 123 0.67 -2.42 3.16
C ASP A 123 -0.37 -2.93 4.17
N ASN A 124 -0.17 -4.13 4.66
CA ASN A 124 -1.01 -4.76 5.68
C ASN A 124 -0.97 -3.96 7.00
N PHE A 125 -2.05 -4.00 7.78
CA PHE A 125 -2.15 -3.30 9.06
C PHE A 125 -1.02 -3.67 10.04
N ALA A 126 -0.58 -4.93 10.04
CA ALA A 126 0.52 -5.38 10.90
C ALA A 126 1.83 -4.68 10.57
N SER A 127 2.13 -4.50 9.27
CA SER A 127 3.33 -3.81 8.78
C SER A 127 3.34 -2.32 9.15
N TRP A 128 2.18 -1.73 9.39
CA TRP A 128 2.03 -0.35 9.89
C TRP A 128 1.99 -0.22 11.41
N GLY A 129 2.46 -1.25 12.13
CA GLY A 129 2.56 -1.24 13.58
C GLY A 129 1.31 -1.75 14.31
N GLY A 130 0.26 -2.15 13.59
CA GLY A 130 -0.92 -2.78 14.20
C GLY A 130 -0.74 -4.26 14.56
N GLY A 131 0.41 -4.85 14.22
CA GLY A 131 0.80 -6.21 14.55
C GLY A 131 1.55 -6.33 15.88
N SER A 132 2.35 -7.40 16.01
CA SER A 132 3.20 -7.62 17.18
C SER A 132 4.39 -6.66 17.24
N ASP A 133 5.03 -6.55 18.40
CA ASP A 133 6.17 -5.64 18.66
C ASP A 133 7.35 -5.84 17.70
N GLU A 134 7.45 -6.97 17.04
CA GLU A 134 8.48 -7.22 16.02
C GLU A 134 8.38 -6.28 14.79
N TYR A 135 7.23 -5.64 14.58
CA TYR A 135 7.05 -4.62 13.55
C TYR A 135 7.46 -3.22 14.03
N HIS A 136 7.53 -3.00 15.35
CA HIS A 136 7.83 -1.71 15.94
C HIS A 136 9.33 -1.41 15.86
N THR A 137 9.76 -0.82 14.75
CA THR A 137 11.17 -0.47 14.49
C THR A 137 11.34 1.02 14.29
N GLU A 138 12.55 1.52 14.57
CA GLU A 138 12.88 2.95 14.35
C GLU A 138 12.67 3.35 12.87
N ASP A 139 12.99 2.45 11.93
CA ASP A 139 12.80 2.73 10.50
C ASP A 139 11.31 2.79 10.13
N LEU A 140 10.44 2.01 10.78
CA LEU A 140 8.99 2.15 10.60
C LEU A 140 8.51 3.49 11.13
N ASN A 141 8.97 3.92 12.30
CA ASN A 141 8.58 5.20 12.89
C ASN A 141 8.94 6.35 11.95
N LYS A 142 10.18 6.37 11.44
CA LYS A 142 10.61 7.34 10.43
C LYS A 142 9.80 7.29 9.14
N LEU A 143 9.43 6.09 8.69
CA LEU A 143 8.58 5.92 7.51
C LEU A 143 7.19 6.52 7.74
N ILE A 144 6.60 6.29 8.91
CA ILE A 144 5.30 6.85 9.30
C ILE A 144 5.34 8.39 9.28
N GLU A 145 6.42 9.00 9.76
CA GLU A 145 6.60 10.45 9.72
C GLU A 145 6.78 11.02 8.30
N GLU A 146 7.34 10.23 7.39
CA GLU A 146 7.70 10.71 6.04
C GLU A 146 6.59 10.51 5.00
N VAL A 147 5.63 9.60 5.20
CA VAL A 147 4.50 9.42 4.29
C VAL A 147 3.45 10.51 4.44
N ASP A 148 2.76 10.87 3.35
CA ASP A 148 1.65 11.83 3.42
C ASP A 148 0.40 11.23 4.10
N TYR A 149 0.25 9.92 4.08
CA TYR A 149 -0.79 9.16 4.79
C TYR A 149 -0.44 7.66 4.81
N ILE A 150 -1.09 6.90 5.70
CA ILE A 150 -0.97 5.43 5.75
C ILE A 150 -2.03 4.79 4.85
N SER A 151 -1.59 4.05 3.84
CA SER A 151 -2.47 3.22 3.01
C SER A 151 -2.49 1.80 3.57
N MET A 152 -3.53 1.49 4.32
CA MET A 152 -3.64 0.26 5.08
C MET A 152 -4.55 -0.75 4.37
N HIS A 153 -4.09 -1.99 4.24
CA HIS A 153 -4.90 -3.13 3.78
C HIS A 153 -5.57 -3.83 4.96
N THR A 154 -6.85 -4.10 4.81
CA THR A 154 -7.64 -4.94 5.72
C THR A 154 -8.42 -5.97 4.91
N TYR A 155 -8.26 -7.23 5.24
CA TYR A 155 -8.95 -8.35 4.57
C TYR A 155 -9.61 -9.27 5.62
N PRO A 156 -10.67 -8.83 6.31
CA PRO A 156 -11.20 -9.53 7.47
C PRO A 156 -11.41 -11.03 7.26
N MET A 157 -12.03 -11.43 6.16
CA MET A 157 -12.29 -12.83 5.88
C MET A 157 -11.02 -13.61 5.57
N HIS A 158 -10.11 -13.03 4.79
CA HIS A 158 -8.83 -13.65 4.45
C HIS A 158 -7.91 -13.75 5.67
N ASP A 159 -7.80 -12.68 6.46
CA ASP A 159 -6.92 -12.62 7.65
C ASP A 159 -7.33 -13.63 8.73
N THR A 160 -8.60 -14.01 8.76
CA THR A 160 -9.12 -15.06 9.64
C THR A 160 -9.14 -16.44 8.98
N HIS A 161 -8.49 -16.60 7.81
CA HIS A 161 -8.48 -17.85 7.04
C HIS A 161 -9.87 -18.40 6.72
N TYR A 162 -10.85 -17.52 6.55
CA TYR A 162 -12.26 -17.88 6.34
C TYR A 162 -12.82 -18.79 7.42
N ASN A 163 -12.24 -18.79 8.61
CA ASN A 163 -12.61 -19.69 9.71
C ASN A 163 -14.02 -19.35 10.25
N PRO A 164 -14.99 -20.28 10.16
CA PRO A 164 -16.36 -20.04 10.60
C PRO A 164 -16.48 -19.61 12.07
N VAL A 165 -15.54 -19.98 12.93
CA VAL A 165 -15.53 -19.61 14.36
C VAL A 165 -15.53 -18.09 14.56
N PHE A 166 -14.92 -17.34 13.65
CA PHE A 166 -14.91 -15.88 13.71
C PHE A 166 -16.22 -15.25 13.24
N TRP A 167 -16.98 -15.92 12.38
CA TRP A 167 -18.07 -15.30 11.64
C TRP A 167 -19.45 -15.83 11.99
N TYR A 168 -19.54 -17.03 12.59
CA TYR A 168 -20.79 -17.69 12.91
C TYR A 168 -20.97 -17.92 14.40
N THR A 169 -22.19 -17.73 14.90
CA THR A 169 -22.60 -18.24 16.20
C THR A 169 -23.56 -19.42 16.01
N LYS A 170 -23.61 -20.32 16.98
CA LYS A 170 -24.50 -21.51 16.91
C LYS A 170 -25.99 -21.16 16.94
N GLU A 171 -26.31 -19.98 17.46
CA GLU A 171 -27.69 -19.50 17.65
C GLU A 171 -28.24 -18.79 16.41
N GLU A 172 -27.38 -18.44 15.44
CA GLU A 172 -27.80 -17.71 14.25
C GLU A 172 -28.57 -18.59 13.27
N LYS A 173 -29.77 -18.16 12.90
CA LYS A 173 -30.56 -18.80 11.87
C LYS A 173 -29.96 -18.57 10.48
N PRO A 174 -30.03 -19.53 9.55
CA PRO A 174 -29.50 -19.36 8.19
C PRO A 174 -30.45 -18.49 7.34
N ASN A 175 -30.45 -17.18 7.58
CA ASN A 175 -31.30 -16.17 6.93
C ASN A 175 -30.52 -14.86 6.73
N ILE A 176 -31.22 -13.81 6.30
CA ILE A 176 -30.65 -12.47 6.09
C ILE A 176 -30.04 -11.89 7.36
N GLU A 177 -30.58 -12.20 8.52
CA GLU A 177 -30.04 -11.77 9.81
C GLU A 177 -28.62 -12.31 10.04
N LYS A 178 -28.38 -13.60 9.75
CA LYS A 178 -27.06 -14.21 9.82
C LYS A 178 -26.07 -13.50 8.88
N VAL A 179 -26.47 -13.19 7.65
CA VAL A 179 -25.64 -12.46 6.70
C VAL A 179 -25.28 -11.07 7.24
N ASN A 180 -26.26 -10.34 7.76
CA ASN A 180 -26.05 -9.02 8.35
C ASN A 180 -25.07 -9.09 9.54
N ASN A 181 -25.21 -10.09 10.42
CA ASN A 181 -24.33 -10.26 11.57
C ASN A 181 -22.89 -10.60 11.16
N ILE A 182 -22.71 -11.40 10.11
CA ILE A 182 -21.39 -11.66 9.54
C ILE A 182 -20.75 -10.37 9.02
N MET A 183 -21.50 -9.56 8.29
CA MET A 183 -21.00 -8.28 7.75
C MET A 183 -20.63 -7.28 8.86
N LEU A 184 -21.43 -7.23 9.94
CA LEU A 184 -21.12 -6.41 11.10
C LEU A 184 -19.84 -6.86 11.79
N ARG A 185 -19.64 -8.17 11.98
CA ARG A 185 -18.39 -8.69 12.54
C ARG A 185 -17.18 -8.43 11.65
N ALA A 186 -17.32 -8.54 10.33
CA ALA A 186 -16.25 -8.20 9.40
C ALA A 186 -15.88 -6.72 9.48
N ARG A 187 -16.89 -5.83 9.58
CA ARG A 187 -16.67 -4.40 9.81
C ARG A 187 -15.92 -4.16 11.12
N ASP A 188 -16.37 -4.78 12.20
CA ASP A 188 -15.79 -4.59 13.53
C ASP A 188 -14.35 -5.14 13.60
N TYR A 189 -14.08 -6.23 12.89
CA TYR A 189 -12.73 -6.76 12.75
C TYR A 189 -11.82 -5.79 11.98
N ALA A 190 -12.27 -5.24 10.85
CA ALA A 190 -11.51 -4.23 10.12
C ALA A 190 -11.29 -2.95 10.96
N ALA A 191 -12.30 -2.53 11.73
CA ALA A 191 -12.17 -1.41 12.67
C ALA A 191 -11.12 -1.70 13.74
N SER A 192 -11.06 -2.91 14.28
CA SER A 192 -10.04 -3.28 15.28
C SER A 192 -8.62 -3.25 14.70
N GLN A 193 -8.44 -3.61 13.44
CA GLN A 193 -7.15 -3.48 12.76
C GLN A 193 -6.74 -2.00 12.59
N TYR A 194 -7.69 -1.14 12.22
CA TYR A 194 -7.48 0.30 12.17
C TYR A 194 -7.10 0.86 13.56
N ASP A 195 -7.85 0.50 14.59
CA ASP A 195 -7.60 0.94 15.96
C ASP A 195 -6.21 0.52 16.45
N SER A 196 -5.74 -0.68 16.08
CA SER A 196 -4.40 -1.15 16.43
C SER A 196 -3.32 -0.25 15.84
N VAL A 197 -3.43 0.10 14.56
CA VAL A 197 -2.51 1.05 13.92
C VAL A 197 -2.63 2.45 14.54
N ALA A 198 -3.84 2.95 14.73
CA ALA A 198 -4.09 4.26 15.33
C ALA A 198 -3.53 4.38 16.75
N ASN A 199 -3.59 3.31 17.54
CA ASN A 199 -3.01 3.28 18.89
C ASN A 199 -1.49 3.28 18.84
N TYR A 200 -0.89 2.54 17.92
CA TYR A 200 0.56 2.60 17.71
C TYR A 200 1.02 4.01 17.34
N LEU A 201 0.35 4.66 16.38
CA LEU A 201 0.66 6.04 15.98
C LEU A 201 0.58 7.05 17.13
N LYS A 202 -0.38 6.88 18.04
CA LYS A 202 -0.50 7.75 19.22
C LYS A 202 0.60 7.52 20.25
N SER A 203 1.31 6.40 20.20
CA SER A 203 2.41 6.08 21.10
C SER A 203 3.78 6.59 20.61
N LEU A 204 3.85 7.05 19.35
CA LEU A 204 5.03 7.70 18.76
C LEU A 204 5.10 9.18 19.12
#